data_6d4b71e46a69e268111287122d1bf9f9
#
_entry.id   6d4b71e46a69e268111287122d1bf9f9
#
_cell.length_a   1.000
_cell.length_b   1.000
_cell.length_c   1.000
_cell.angle_alpha   90.00
_cell.angle_beta   90.00
_cell.angle_gamma   90.00
#
_symmetry.space_group_name_H-M   'P 1'
#
loop_
_entity.id
_entity.type
_entity.pdbx_description
1 polymer ?
#
loop_
_entity_poly.entity_id
_entity_poly.type
_entity_poly.pdbx_seq_one_letter_code
_entity_poly.pdbx_strand_id
1 'polypeptide(L)'
;MSEDTEEWDCPMPDIAGLIGGKWKLIILQILIFRGTKRFSELKRAIDGVTQTMLTQQLRALERDGLVTRKVYPEVPPRVEYTATQRALDLTDMFHAMHAWWEKGQK
;
A
#
# COMPACT_ATOMS: atom_id res chain seq x y z
N MET A 1 1.47 31.47 11.57
CA MET A 1 0.05 31.54 11.37
C MET A 1 -0.64 30.48 12.14
N SER A 2 -1.24 30.89 13.24
CA SER A 2 -1.78 29.93 14.19
C SER A 2 -2.99 29.18 13.64
N GLU A 3 -3.80 29.85 12.82
CA GLU A 3 -4.95 29.17 12.22
C GLU A 3 -4.50 28.05 11.31
N ASP A 4 -3.48 28.32 10.51
CA ASP A 4 -2.95 27.32 9.62
C ASP A 4 -2.35 26.15 10.41
N THR A 5 -1.72 26.46 11.54
CA THR A 5 -1.15 25.43 12.39
C THR A 5 -2.24 24.50 12.90
N GLU A 6 -3.38 25.05 13.30
CA GLU A 6 -4.48 24.23 13.78
C GLU A 6 -5.05 23.36 12.67
N GLU A 7 -5.23 23.94 11.47
CA GLU A 7 -5.73 23.17 10.32
C GLU A 7 -4.78 22.04 9.97
N TRP A 8 -3.51 22.28 10.16
CA TRP A 8 -2.49 21.29 9.79
C TRP A 8 -2.02 20.46 10.97
N ASP A 9 -2.79 20.45 12.06
CA ASP A 9 -2.53 19.58 13.17
C ASP A 9 -2.97 18.15 12.82
N CYS A 10 -2.45 17.68 11.73
CA CYS A 10 -2.73 16.36 11.16
C CYS A 10 -1.63 15.42 11.60
N PRO A 11 -1.97 14.20 12.02
CA PRO A 11 -0.94 13.24 12.45
C PRO A 11 -0.16 12.68 11.26
N MET A 12 0.40 13.56 10.46
CA MET A 12 1.11 13.16 9.24
C MET A 12 2.28 12.22 9.52
N PRO A 13 3.07 12.40 10.60
CA PRO A 13 4.11 11.41 10.85
C PRO A 13 3.57 10.00 11.08
N ASP A 14 2.42 9.88 11.73
CA ASP A 14 1.79 8.57 11.93
C ASP A 14 1.28 8.01 10.61
N ILE A 15 0.66 8.85 9.80
CA ILE A 15 0.19 8.43 8.48
C ILE A 15 1.36 7.97 7.62
N ALA A 16 2.43 8.74 7.59
CA ALA A 16 3.62 8.40 6.81
C ALA A 16 4.24 7.10 7.29
N GLY A 17 4.15 6.80 8.59
CA GLY A 17 4.63 5.55 9.12
C GLY A 17 3.84 4.35 8.63
N LEU A 18 2.54 4.53 8.39
CA LEU A 18 1.68 3.43 7.95
C LEU A 18 1.77 3.16 6.45
N ILE A 19 1.82 4.21 5.64
CA ILE A 19 1.73 4.06 4.18
C ILE A 19 2.90 4.65 3.42
N GLY A 20 3.81 5.31 4.13
CA GLY A 20 4.91 6.02 3.49
C GLY A 20 5.97 5.08 2.94
N GLY A 21 6.86 5.66 2.16
CA GLY A 21 7.90 4.91 1.51
C GLY A 21 7.44 4.39 0.16
N LYS A 22 8.43 4.06 -0.65
CA LYS A 22 8.19 3.70 -2.04
C LYS A 22 7.36 2.43 -2.17
N TRP A 23 7.74 1.39 -1.43
CA TRP A 23 7.20 0.06 -1.68
C TRP A 23 5.78 -0.12 -1.16
N LYS A 24 5.46 0.47 0.00
CA LYS A 24 4.12 0.33 0.56
C LYS A 24 3.06 0.95 -0.34
N LEU A 25 3.33 2.14 -0.87
CA LEU A 25 2.38 2.80 -1.77
C LEU A 25 2.16 1.99 -3.04
N ILE A 26 3.23 1.43 -3.60
CA ILE A 26 3.11 0.61 -4.81
C ILE A 26 2.30 -0.65 -4.54
N ILE A 27 2.59 -1.33 -3.42
CA ILE A 27 1.86 -2.54 -3.05
C ILE A 27 0.38 -2.25 -2.85
N LEU A 28 0.07 -1.19 -2.11
CA LEU A 28 -1.32 -0.82 -1.84
C LEU A 28 -2.05 -0.47 -3.13
N GLN A 29 -1.40 0.27 -4.01
CA GLN A 29 -2.02 0.63 -5.28
C GLN A 29 -2.42 -0.62 -6.07
N ILE A 30 -1.54 -1.61 -6.13
CA ILE A 30 -1.83 -2.84 -6.85
C ILE A 30 -3.01 -3.58 -6.20
N LEU A 31 -2.97 -3.75 -4.89
CA LEU A 31 -4.00 -4.53 -4.20
C LEU A 31 -5.35 -3.83 -4.21
N ILE A 32 -5.36 -2.50 -4.15
CA ILE A 32 -6.61 -1.73 -4.17
C ILE A 32 -7.26 -1.79 -5.55
N PHE A 33 -6.47 -1.60 -6.61
CA PHE A 33 -7.03 -1.42 -7.96
C PHE A 33 -7.05 -2.70 -8.78
N ARG A 34 -6.22 -3.68 -8.45
CA ARG A 34 -6.16 -4.94 -9.21
C ARG A 34 -6.62 -6.15 -8.41
N GLY A 35 -6.96 -5.95 -7.13
CA GLY A 35 -7.49 -7.01 -6.30
C GLY A 35 -6.44 -7.90 -5.67
N THR A 36 -6.87 -9.02 -5.15
CA THR A 36 -6.04 -9.98 -4.43
C THR A 36 -4.90 -10.49 -5.31
N LYS A 37 -3.69 -10.58 -4.73
CA LYS A 37 -2.51 -11.05 -5.45
C LYS A 37 -1.73 -12.03 -4.60
N ARG A 38 -1.10 -12.99 -5.29
CA ARG A 38 -0.13 -13.88 -4.66
C ARG A 38 1.20 -13.14 -4.50
N PHE A 39 2.02 -13.65 -3.60
CA PHE A 39 3.36 -13.10 -3.40
C PHE A 39 4.14 -13.03 -4.72
N SER A 40 4.12 -14.12 -5.48
CA SER A 40 4.85 -14.18 -6.74
C SER A 40 4.35 -13.18 -7.76
N GLU A 41 3.04 -12.92 -7.76
CA GLU A 41 2.46 -11.93 -8.66
C GLU A 41 2.90 -10.52 -8.31
N LEU A 42 2.92 -10.21 -7.01
CA LEU A 42 3.42 -8.91 -6.55
C LEU A 42 4.89 -8.74 -6.89
N LYS A 43 5.68 -9.80 -6.67
CA LYS A 43 7.12 -9.76 -6.95
C LYS A 43 7.38 -9.45 -8.43
N ARG A 44 6.60 -10.05 -9.33
CA ARG A 44 6.75 -9.80 -10.76
C ARG A 44 6.25 -8.42 -11.17
N ALA A 45 5.19 -7.95 -10.52
CA ALA A 45 4.56 -6.67 -10.89
C ALA A 45 5.35 -5.46 -10.44
N ILE A 46 6.17 -5.60 -9.39
CA ILE A 46 6.89 -4.47 -8.80
C ILE A 46 8.34 -4.53 -9.21
N ASP A 47 8.72 -3.61 -10.09
CA ASP A 47 10.06 -3.57 -10.63
C ASP A 47 11.06 -3.18 -9.55
N GLY A 48 12.14 -3.96 -9.44
CA GLY A 48 13.23 -3.65 -8.53
C GLY A 48 13.05 -4.09 -7.09
N VAL A 49 11.89 -4.63 -6.71
CA VAL A 49 11.70 -5.09 -5.34
C VAL A 49 12.36 -6.46 -5.15
N THR A 50 13.11 -6.64 -4.05
CA THR A 50 13.66 -7.94 -3.71
C THR A 50 12.64 -8.74 -2.89
N GLN A 51 12.85 -10.05 -2.84
CA GLN A 51 11.99 -10.91 -2.03
C GLN A 51 12.00 -10.47 -0.56
N THR A 52 13.17 -10.14 -0.04
CA THR A 52 13.30 -9.70 1.35
C THR A 52 12.53 -8.41 1.58
N MET A 53 12.69 -7.43 0.69
CA MET A 53 12.01 -6.14 0.82
C MET A 53 10.49 -6.32 0.75
N LEU A 54 10.02 -7.12 -0.20
CA LEU A 54 8.59 -7.35 -0.36
C LEU A 54 8.01 -8.03 0.88
N THR A 55 8.72 -9.04 1.41
CA THR A 55 8.29 -9.73 2.62
C THR A 55 8.17 -8.75 3.79
N GLN A 56 9.18 -7.90 3.97
CA GLN A 56 9.18 -6.93 5.07
C GLN A 56 8.03 -5.95 4.96
N GLN A 57 7.79 -5.44 3.75
CA GLN A 57 6.73 -4.47 3.54
C GLN A 57 5.35 -5.09 3.73
N LEU A 58 5.15 -6.30 3.24
CA LEU A 58 3.87 -6.99 3.42
C LEU A 58 3.59 -7.31 4.88
N ARG A 59 4.62 -7.70 5.63
CA ARG A 59 4.45 -7.94 7.07
C ARG A 59 4.06 -6.68 7.81
N ALA A 60 4.67 -5.56 7.44
CA ALA A 60 4.34 -4.28 8.06
C ALA A 60 2.89 -3.89 7.74
N LEU A 61 2.48 -4.03 6.48
CA LEU A 61 1.13 -3.70 6.08
C LEU A 61 0.09 -4.60 6.77
N GLU A 62 0.42 -5.86 6.93
CA GLU A 62 -0.45 -6.81 7.63
C GLU A 62 -0.57 -6.45 9.10
N ARG A 63 0.56 -6.16 9.75
CA ARG A 63 0.58 -5.76 11.15
C ARG A 63 -0.27 -4.52 11.39
N ASP A 64 -0.23 -3.59 10.46
CA ASP A 64 -0.91 -2.30 10.59
C ASP A 64 -2.36 -2.34 10.10
N GLY A 65 -2.85 -3.53 9.71
CA GLY A 65 -4.26 -3.69 9.36
C GLY A 65 -4.65 -3.22 7.98
N LEU A 66 -3.67 -3.04 7.08
CA LEU A 66 -3.94 -2.58 5.71
C LEU A 66 -4.05 -3.73 4.72
N VAL A 67 -3.51 -4.89 5.07
CA VAL A 67 -3.49 -6.06 4.20
C VAL A 67 -3.80 -7.29 5.04
N THR A 68 -4.55 -8.24 4.47
CA THR A 68 -4.70 -9.57 5.05
C THR A 68 -3.91 -10.57 4.23
N ARG A 69 -3.43 -11.60 4.91
CA ARG A 69 -2.67 -12.67 4.30
C ARG A 69 -3.40 -13.98 4.51
N LYS A 70 -3.62 -14.73 3.43
CA LYS A 70 -4.27 -16.03 3.52
C LYS A 70 -3.36 -17.08 2.93
N VAL A 71 -3.12 -18.14 3.71
CA VAL A 71 -2.29 -19.25 3.30
C VAL A 71 -3.19 -20.42 2.93
N TYR A 72 -2.98 -20.96 1.72
CA TYR A 72 -3.70 -22.14 1.26
C TYR A 72 -2.78 -23.35 1.39
N PRO A 73 -3.23 -24.42 2.06
CA PRO A 73 -2.39 -25.58 2.28
C PRO A 73 -2.31 -26.46 1.03
N GLU A 74 -1.64 -25.94 0.03
CA GLU A 74 -1.42 -26.62 -1.24
C GLU A 74 0.06 -26.97 -1.36
N VAL A 75 0.41 -27.69 -2.40
CA VAL A 75 1.79 -28.04 -2.71
C VAL A 75 2.08 -27.55 -4.13
N PRO A 76 2.89 -26.51 -4.29
CA PRO A 76 3.48 -25.66 -3.24
C PRO A 76 2.44 -24.77 -2.55
N PRO A 77 2.71 -24.29 -1.34
CA PRO A 77 1.74 -23.43 -0.63
C PRO A 77 1.46 -22.16 -1.41
N ARG A 78 0.20 -21.76 -1.39
CA ARG A 78 -0.21 -20.51 -2.01
C ARG A 78 -0.51 -19.49 -0.93
N VAL A 79 0.07 -18.30 -1.05
CA VAL A 79 -0.16 -17.21 -0.12
C VAL A 79 -0.74 -16.04 -0.90
N GLU A 80 -1.89 -15.55 -0.47
CA GLU A 80 -2.58 -14.45 -1.12
C GLU A 80 -2.70 -13.26 -0.19
N TYR A 81 -2.59 -12.07 -0.77
CA TYR A 81 -2.69 -10.80 -0.05
C TYR A 81 -3.85 -10.00 -0.60
N THR A 82 -4.64 -9.43 0.31
CA THR A 82 -5.84 -8.67 -0.04
C THR A 82 -5.87 -7.38 0.75
N ALA A 83 -6.24 -6.27 0.08
CA ALA A 83 -6.41 -4.99 0.74
C ALA A 83 -7.61 -5.05 1.68
N THR A 84 -7.44 -4.57 2.92
CA THR A 84 -8.54 -4.47 3.87
C THR A 84 -9.41 -3.26 3.53
N GLN A 85 -10.56 -3.15 4.21
CA GLN A 85 -11.41 -1.95 4.03
C GLN A 85 -10.64 -0.68 4.39
N ARG A 86 -9.79 -0.75 5.43
CA ARG A 86 -8.98 0.40 5.81
C ARG A 86 -8.07 0.84 4.65
N ALA A 87 -7.50 -0.11 3.93
CA ALA A 87 -6.69 0.22 2.75
C ALA A 87 -7.56 0.73 1.61
N LEU A 88 -8.72 0.12 1.40
CA LEU A 88 -9.62 0.56 0.34
C LEU A 88 -10.12 1.99 0.57
N ASP A 89 -10.15 2.44 1.81
CA ASP A 89 -10.51 3.82 2.13
C ASP A 89 -9.50 4.82 1.59
N LEU A 90 -8.33 4.35 1.14
CA LEU A 90 -7.31 5.21 0.52
C LEU A 90 -7.53 5.42 -0.99
N THR A 91 -8.57 4.82 -1.55
CA THR A 91 -8.79 4.88 -3.00
C THR A 91 -8.82 6.31 -3.53
N ASP A 92 -9.56 7.19 -2.84
CA ASP A 92 -9.67 8.58 -3.28
C ASP A 92 -8.32 9.30 -3.23
N MET A 93 -7.50 8.97 -2.23
CA MET A 93 -6.16 9.53 -2.13
C MET A 93 -5.32 9.17 -3.36
N PHE A 94 -5.39 7.90 -3.78
CA PHE A 94 -4.62 7.47 -4.95
C PHE A 94 -5.09 8.17 -6.21
N HIS A 95 -6.40 8.34 -6.37
CA HIS A 95 -6.93 9.08 -7.51
C HIS A 95 -6.46 10.54 -7.49
N ALA A 96 -6.47 11.16 -6.30
CA ALA A 96 -6.02 12.55 -6.16
C ALA A 96 -4.54 12.68 -6.49
N MET A 97 -3.72 11.75 -6.03
CA MET A 97 -2.29 11.76 -6.34
C MET A 97 -2.05 11.61 -7.84
N HIS A 98 -2.80 10.71 -8.48
CA HIS A 98 -2.67 10.51 -9.91
C HIS A 98 -3.05 11.77 -10.69
N ALA A 99 -4.16 12.40 -10.31
CA ALA A 99 -4.60 13.63 -10.96
C ALA A 99 -3.55 14.74 -10.79
N TRP A 100 -2.99 14.86 -9.60
CA TRP A 100 -1.93 15.83 -9.34
C TRP A 100 -0.71 15.56 -10.21
N TRP A 101 -0.32 14.31 -10.32
CA TRP A 101 0.82 13.91 -11.14
C TRP A 101 0.60 14.27 -12.60
N GLU A 102 -0.59 14.00 -13.12
CA GLU A 102 -0.90 14.27 -14.53
C GLU A 102 -0.87 15.75 -14.84
N LYS A 103 -1.29 16.60 -13.90
CA LYS A 103 -1.20 18.05 -14.09
C LYS A 103 0.24 18.50 -14.29
N GLY A 104 1.16 17.87 -13.55
CA GLY A 104 2.57 18.25 -13.65
C GLY A 104 3.24 17.80 -14.93
N GLN A 105 2.63 16.87 -15.67
CA GLN A 105 3.20 16.36 -16.90
C GLN A 105 2.80 17.17 -18.14
N LYS A 106 1.93 18.16 -17.98
CA LYS A 106 1.44 18.98 -19.09
C LYS A 106 2.25 20.22 -19.33
#